data_15699cb86f0d493e6eeae8de2e55594e
#
_entry.id   15699cb86f0d493e6eeae8de2e55594e
#
_cell.length_a   1.000
_cell.length_b   1.000
_cell.length_c   1.000
_cell.angle_alpha   90.00
_cell.angle_beta   90.00
_cell.angle_gamma   90.00
#
_symmetry.space_group_name_H-M   'P 1'
#
loop_
_entity.id
_entity.type
_entity.pdbx_description
1 polymer ?
#
loop_
_entity_poly.entity_id
_entity_poly.type
_entity_poly.pdbx_seq_one_letter_code
_entity_poly.pdbx_strand_id
1 'polypeptide(L)'
;MFAPPQVIATEVFAEVPASLHRHTSTGWTETNRAGAATTSFLEGPSFDRDGNLYVVDVPHGRIFRISPSGKLDVVAEYDGEPNGLKIHRDGRIFIADYKNGLMRLDPASGAVTPVLERRRSERFKGLNDLFFGANGDLYFTDQGETGLHDPTGRVYRLTPEGRLDCLVGTVPSPNGLVMDRDEKALFVAATRGNCVWRLPNPWEANSAKVGVFVQLSGGPGGPDGLALDDAGNLAVAHFGLGCVWVFTPHGEPLYRVNSCRGRLTTNIAYGGPDRRTMFITESDSGCVLRAEMPVPGKLMYSHQSQ
;
A
#
# COMPACT_ATOMS: atom_id res chain seq x y z
N MET A 1 -23.26 19.50 -0.58
CA MET A 1 -22.62 18.87 -1.77
C MET A 1 -21.27 19.58 -1.93
N PHE A 2 -20.17 18.84 -2.06
CA PHE A 2 -18.85 19.44 -2.27
C PHE A 2 -18.70 19.94 -3.71
N ALA A 3 -17.78 20.90 -3.94
CA ALA A 3 -17.38 21.26 -5.28
C ALA A 3 -16.73 20.06 -6.00
N PRO A 4 -16.85 19.95 -7.34
CA PRO A 4 -16.15 18.89 -8.06
C PRO A 4 -14.64 18.98 -7.84
N PRO A 5 -13.93 17.86 -7.57
CA PRO A 5 -12.49 17.87 -7.40
C PRO A 5 -11.79 18.26 -8.72
N GLN A 6 -10.64 18.92 -8.58
CA GLN A 6 -9.78 19.18 -9.73
C GLN A 6 -9.26 17.86 -10.31
N VAL A 7 -9.33 17.71 -11.64
CA VAL A 7 -8.83 16.51 -12.32
C VAL A 7 -7.35 16.69 -12.68
N ILE A 8 -6.54 15.69 -12.36
CA ILE A 8 -5.12 15.60 -12.72
C ILE A 8 -4.95 14.35 -13.59
N ALA A 9 -4.25 14.49 -14.71
CA ALA A 9 -3.92 13.37 -15.59
C ALA A 9 -2.60 12.72 -15.13
N THR A 10 -2.48 11.41 -15.39
CA THR A 10 -1.22 10.69 -15.22
C THR A 10 -0.52 10.45 -16.54
N GLU A 11 0.76 10.11 -16.48
CA GLU A 11 1.52 9.52 -17.56
C GLU A 11 2.21 8.24 -17.08
N VAL A 12 2.64 7.38 -17.99
CA VAL A 12 3.39 6.16 -17.65
C VAL A 12 4.82 6.54 -17.27
N PHE A 13 5.26 6.10 -16.11
CA PHE A 13 6.64 6.24 -15.65
C PHE A 13 7.50 5.02 -16.02
N ALA A 14 7.00 3.82 -15.74
CA ALA A 14 7.68 2.56 -16.04
C ALA A 14 6.66 1.45 -16.31
N GLU A 15 7.03 0.48 -17.11
CA GLU A 15 6.22 -0.71 -17.42
C GLU A 15 7.05 -1.97 -17.14
N VAL A 16 6.39 -3.04 -16.70
CA VAL A 16 7.03 -4.36 -16.62
C VAL A 16 7.36 -4.80 -18.06
N PRO A 17 8.64 -5.05 -18.37
CA PRO A 17 9.02 -5.45 -19.72
C PRO A 17 8.34 -6.75 -20.14
N ALA A 18 7.98 -6.89 -21.43
CA ALA A 18 7.34 -8.09 -21.98
C ALA A 18 8.12 -9.38 -21.70
N SER A 19 9.46 -9.30 -21.60
CA SER A 19 10.33 -10.43 -21.24
C SER A 19 10.12 -10.94 -19.80
N LEU A 20 9.50 -10.14 -18.94
CA LEU A 20 9.16 -10.50 -17.56
C LEU A 20 7.68 -10.82 -17.37
N HIS A 21 6.87 -10.74 -18.42
CA HIS A 21 5.46 -11.13 -18.35
C HIS A 21 5.33 -12.63 -18.10
N ARG A 22 4.45 -13.01 -17.19
CA ARG A 22 4.07 -14.39 -16.92
C ARG A 22 2.57 -14.55 -17.14
N HIS A 23 2.18 -15.62 -17.83
CA HIS A 23 0.78 -15.92 -18.14
C HIS A 23 0.37 -17.18 -17.39
N THR A 24 0.49 -17.12 -16.05
CA THR A 24 0.20 -18.27 -15.19
C THR A 24 -0.86 -17.92 -14.16
N SER A 25 -1.74 -18.86 -13.87
CA SER A 25 -2.57 -18.83 -12.66
C SER A 25 -1.72 -19.26 -11.46
N THR A 26 -1.96 -18.64 -10.32
CA THR A 26 -1.30 -18.93 -9.05
C THR A 26 -2.36 -19.05 -7.95
N GLY A 27 -2.02 -19.54 -6.75
CA GLY A 27 -2.94 -19.58 -5.62
C GLY A 27 -3.52 -18.19 -5.30
N TRP A 28 -2.70 -17.17 -5.41
CA TRP A 28 -3.16 -15.79 -5.22
C TRP A 28 -4.21 -15.37 -6.26
N THR A 29 -4.00 -15.71 -7.55
CA THR A 29 -4.97 -15.37 -8.61
C THR A 29 -6.25 -16.17 -8.49
N GLU A 30 -6.20 -17.41 -8.02
CA GLU A 30 -7.40 -18.20 -7.72
C GLU A 30 -8.26 -17.52 -6.69
N THR A 31 -7.66 -17.05 -5.60
CA THR A 31 -8.37 -16.35 -4.51
C THR A 31 -8.86 -14.95 -4.91
N ASN A 32 -7.97 -14.15 -5.55
CA ASN A 32 -8.20 -12.71 -5.70
C ASN A 32 -8.67 -12.30 -7.10
N ARG A 33 -8.53 -13.17 -8.11
CA ARG A 33 -8.81 -12.89 -9.53
C ARG A 33 -9.67 -13.95 -10.22
N ALA A 34 -10.37 -14.77 -9.44
CA ALA A 34 -11.17 -15.90 -9.97
C ALA A 34 -10.36 -16.81 -10.92
N GLY A 35 -9.09 -17.02 -10.63
CA GLY A 35 -8.21 -17.87 -11.42
C GLY A 35 -7.68 -17.26 -12.73
N ALA A 36 -7.98 -15.99 -13.00
CA ALA A 36 -7.50 -15.33 -14.22
C ALA A 36 -5.96 -15.23 -14.21
N ALA A 37 -5.32 -15.78 -15.24
CA ALA A 37 -3.89 -15.60 -15.45
C ALA A 37 -3.55 -14.11 -15.52
N THR A 38 -2.54 -13.71 -14.77
CA THR A 38 -2.14 -12.30 -14.63
C THR A 38 -0.67 -12.17 -15.00
N THR A 39 -0.36 -11.26 -15.91
CA THR A 39 1.01 -11.04 -16.38
C THR A 39 1.92 -10.44 -15.31
N SER A 40 1.35 -9.58 -14.48
CA SER A 40 1.97 -8.92 -13.35
C SER A 40 0.87 -8.24 -12.52
N PHE A 41 1.05 -8.13 -11.21
CA PHE A 41 0.16 -7.35 -10.33
C PHE A 41 1.00 -6.55 -9.36
N LEU A 42 1.20 -5.26 -9.70
CA LEU A 42 2.11 -4.37 -8.98
C LEU A 42 1.47 -3.79 -7.74
N GLU A 43 2.26 -3.77 -6.64
CA GLU A 43 1.86 -3.27 -5.33
C GLU A 43 3.04 -2.66 -4.57
N GLY A 44 2.78 -2.14 -3.37
CA GLY A 44 3.75 -1.78 -2.35
C GLY A 44 4.82 -0.78 -2.76
N PRO A 45 4.50 0.35 -3.42
CA PRO A 45 5.51 1.31 -3.85
C PRO A 45 6.21 1.98 -2.66
N SER A 46 7.55 2.05 -2.70
CA SER A 46 8.35 2.71 -1.67
C SER A 46 9.69 3.19 -2.23
N PHE A 47 10.11 4.41 -1.89
CA PHE A 47 11.37 4.98 -2.33
C PHE A 47 12.51 4.73 -1.34
N ASP A 48 13.68 4.39 -1.86
CA ASP A 48 14.94 4.45 -1.12
C ASP A 48 15.53 5.90 -1.16
N ARG A 49 16.63 6.09 -0.44
CA ARG A 49 17.30 7.41 -0.36
C ARG A 49 18.00 7.81 -1.66
N ASP A 50 18.26 6.85 -2.54
CA ASP A 50 18.90 7.09 -3.85
C ASP A 50 17.85 7.43 -4.92
N GLY A 51 16.57 7.48 -4.54
CA GLY A 51 15.43 7.79 -5.42
C GLY A 51 14.98 6.62 -6.28
N ASN A 52 15.42 5.40 -5.99
CA ASN A 52 14.87 4.21 -6.65
C ASN A 52 13.50 3.87 -6.04
N LEU A 53 12.55 3.54 -6.88
CA LEU A 53 11.25 3.05 -6.50
C LEU A 53 11.27 1.51 -6.44
N TYR A 54 10.97 0.96 -5.28
CA TYR A 54 10.70 -0.47 -5.13
C TYR A 54 9.20 -0.71 -5.27
N VAL A 55 8.83 -1.78 -5.99
CA VAL A 55 7.47 -2.30 -6.10
C VAL A 55 7.50 -3.82 -6.04
N VAL A 56 6.41 -4.42 -5.62
CA VAL A 56 6.25 -5.88 -5.61
C VAL A 56 5.33 -6.33 -6.73
N ASP A 57 5.48 -7.58 -7.16
CA ASP A 57 4.61 -8.26 -8.11
C ASP A 57 4.03 -9.49 -7.41
N VAL A 58 2.83 -9.32 -6.92
CA VAL A 58 2.19 -10.18 -5.93
C VAL A 58 2.11 -11.64 -6.37
N PRO A 59 1.49 -12.00 -7.53
CA PRO A 59 1.24 -13.39 -7.89
C PRO A 59 2.51 -14.16 -8.24
N HIS A 60 3.61 -13.46 -8.51
CA HIS A 60 4.83 -14.09 -9.00
C HIS A 60 5.99 -14.02 -8.00
N GLY A 61 5.76 -13.56 -6.77
CA GLY A 61 6.77 -13.51 -5.71
C GLY A 61 7.98 -12.64 -6.06
N ARG A 62 7.79 -11.56 -6.87
CA ARG A 62 8.90 -10.75 -7.37
C ARG A 62 8.93 -9.38 -6.69
N ILE A 63 10.14 -8.85 -6.55
CA ILE A 63 10.39 -7.49 -6.09
C ILE A 63 11.21 -6.79 -7.15
N PHE A 64 10.69 -5.68 -7.65
CA PHE A 64 11.34 -4.84 -8.64
C PHE A 64 11.92 -3.59 -8.01
N ARG A 65 13.03 -3.12 -8.56
CA ARG A 65 13.59 -1.79 -8.32
C ARG A 65 13.56 -1.01 -9.63
N ILE A 66 12.98 0.16 -9.59
CA ILE A 66 12.86 1.07 -10.73
C ILE A 66 13.72 2.29 -10.46
N SER A 67 14.72 2.53 -11.30
CA SER A 67 15.61 3.69 -11.18
C SER A 67 14.86 5.01 -11.45
N PRO A 68 15.43 6.17 -11.09
CA PRO A 68 14.84 7.47 -11.43
C PRO A 68 14.62 7.69 -12.93
N SER A 69 15.32 6.95 -13.80
CA SER A 69 15.13 6.96 -15.25
C SER A 69 14.04 6.01 -15.76
N GLY A 70 13.36 5.28 -14.87
CA GLY A 70 12.31 4.31 -15.23
C GLY A 70 12.83 2.92 -15.60
N LYS A 71 14.13 2.64 -15.46
CA LYS A 71 14.67 1.30 -15.72
C LYS A 71 14.29 0.35 -14.59
N LEU A 72 13.67 -0.78 -14.94
CA LEU A 72 13.21 -1.80 -14.01
C LEU A 72 14.21 -2.96 -13.96
N ASP A 73 14.64 -3.34 -12.75
CA ASP A 73 15.47 -4.51 -12.48
C ASP A 73 14.77 -5.42 -11.46
N VAL A 74 14.91 -6.75 -11.60
CA VAL A 74 14.43 -7.73 -10.60
C VAL A 74 15.45 -7.79 -9.46
N VAL A 75 15.02 -7.49 -8.23
CA VAL A 75 15.87 -7.56 -7.03
C VAL A 75 15.77 -8.92 -6.37
N ALA A 76 14.58 -9.48 -6.31
CA ALA A 76 14.33 -10.77 -5.69
C ALA A 76 13.17 -11.49 -6.38
N GLU A 77 13.22 -12.80 -6.34
CA GLU A 77 12.12 -13.71 -6.69
C GLU A 77 12.14 -14.87 -5.69
N TYR A 78 11.00 -15.15 -5.05
CA TYR A 78 10.92 -16.18 -4.01
C TYR A 78 9.53 -16.81 -3.95
N ASP A 79 9.38 -17.91 -3.23
CA ASP A 79 8.08 -18.54 -2.96
C ASP A 79 7.29 -17.74 -1.94
N GLY A 80 6.61 -16.69 -2.42
CA GLY A 80 5.82 -15.76 -1.63
C GLY A 80 4.80 -15.02 -2.47
N GLU A 81 3.99 -14.22 -1.78
CA GLU A 81 2.98 -13.34 -2.34
C GLU A 81 3.16 -11.93 -1.74
N PRO A 82 4.30 -11.24 -2.07
CA PRO A 82 4.59 -9.92 -1.53
C PRO A 82 3.50 -8.93 -1.96
N ASN A 83 2.90 -8.22 -1.01
CA ASN A 83 1.84 -7.26 -1.30
C ASN A 83 2.28 -5.84 -0.92
N GLY A 84 2.47 -5.53 0.37
CA GLY A 84 3.02 -4.25 0.79
C GLY A 84 4.55 -4.27 0.94
N LEU A 85 5.20 -3.13 0.70
CA LEU A 85 6.63 -2.94 0.92
C LEU A 85 6.91 -1.57 1.51
N LYS A 86 7.70 -1.48 2.58
CA LYS A 86 8.19 -0.22 3.13
C LYS A 86 9.66 -0.33 3.55
N ILE A 87 10.36 0.77 3.38
CA ILE A 87 11.79 0.87 3.70
C ILE A 87 11.92 1.58 5.04
N HIS A 88 12.63 0.93 5.97
CA HIS A 88 12.98 1.49 7.26
C HIS A 88 14.10 2.53 7.13
N ARG A 89 14.21 3.48 8.06
CA ARG A 89 15.22 4.56 8.01
C ARG A 89 16.68 4.08 8.00
N ASP A 90 16.95 2.85 8.42
CA ASP A 90 18.28 2.23 8.36
C ASP A 90 18.54 1.44 7.06
N GLY A 91 17.61 1.51 6.09
CA GLY A 91 17.72 0.86 4.79
C GLY A 91 17.16 -0.57 4.72
N ARG A 92 16.76 -1.18 5.85
CA ARG A 92 16.08 -2.49 5.82
C ARG A 92 14.75 -2.37 5.11
N ILE A 93 14.43 -3.36 4.29
CA ILE A 93 13.17 -3.41 3.53
C ILE A 93 12.25 -4.46 4.15
N PHE A 94 11.06 -4.04 4.54
CA PHE A 94 10.02 -4.91 5.10
C PHE A 94 8.91 -5.13 4.09
N ILE A 95 8.36 -6.35 4.09
CA ILE A 95 7.35 -6.81 3.15
C ILE A 95 6.20 -7.42 3.92
N ALA A 96 4.98 -6.94 3.67
CA ALA A 96 3.76 -7.65 4.02
C ALA A 96 3.50 -8.70 2.94
N ASP A 97 3.78 -9.95 3.27
CA ASP A 97 3.60 -11.07 2.36
C ASP A 97 2.31 -11.81 2.68
N TYR A 98 1.42 -11.93 1.70
CA TYR A 98 0.09 -12.52 1.88
C TYR A 98 0.18 -14.02 2.27
N LYS A 99 1.19 -14.72 1.78
CA LYS A 99 1.44 -16.15 2.06
C LYS A 99 2.25 -16.37 3.33
N ASN A 100 3.33 -15.57 3.55
CA ASN A 100 4.38 -15.88 4.52
C ASN A 100 4.37 -14.99 5.77
N GLY A 101 3.55 -13.90 5.79
CA GLY A 101 3.51 -12.95 6.89
C GLY A 101 4.49 -11.79 6.71
N LEU A 102 5.07 -11.27 7.79
CA LEU A 102 6.02 -10.15 7.71
C LEU A 102 7.41 -10.67 7.37
N MET A 103 7.93 -10.23 6.23
CA MET A 103 9.23 -10.64 5.69
C MET A 103 10.20 -9.46 5.64
N ARG A 104 11.47 -9.74 5.44
CA ARG A 104 12.55 -8.76 5.24
C ARG A 104 13.38 -9.13 4.03
N LEU A 105 13.58 -8.17 3.12
CA LEU A 105 14.48 -8.27 1.98
C LEU A 105 15.84 -7.66 2.34
N ASP A 106 16.90 -8.37 2.01
CA ASP A 106 18.24 -7.81 1.84
C ASP A 106 18.43 -7.42 0.36
N PRO A 107 18.43 -6.14 0.00
CA PRO A 107 18.50 -5.74 -1.40
C PRO A 107 19.85 -6.00 -2.06
N ALA A 108 20.92 -6.25 -1.28
CA ALA A 108 22.24 -6.55 -1.81
C ALA A 108 22.36 -8.01 -2.29
N SER A 109 21.77 -8.93 -1.56
CA SER A 109 21.81 -10.37 -1.87
C SER A 109 20.54 -10.88 -2.56
N GLY A 110 19.43 -10.11 -2.49
CA GLY A 110 18.09 -10.56 -2.91
C GLY A 110 17.44 -11.56 -1.95
N ALA A 111 18.06 -11.83 -0.80
CA ALA A 111 17.54 -12.79 0.18
C ALA A 111 16.30 -12.24 0.90
N VAL A 112 15.22 -13.01 0.91
CA VAL A 112 13.99 -12.72 1.65
C VAL A 112 13.89 -13.67 2.84
N THR A 113 13.78 -13.13 4.05
CA THR A 113 13.75 -13.89 5.30
C THR A 113 12.55 -13.51 6.17
N PRO A 114 11.98 -14.46 6.94
CA PRO A 114 10.85 -14.18 7.81
C PRO A 114 11.25 -13.28 9.00
N VAL A 115 10.37 -12.35 9.35
CA VAL A 115 10.43 -11.51 10.55
C VAL A 115 9.37 -11.97 11.55
N LEU A 116 8.14 -12.16 11.09
CA LEU A 116 7.02 -12.56 11.92
C LEU A 116 5.96 -13.29 11.07
N GLU A 117 5.77 -14.59 11.28
CA GLU A 117 4.84 -15.41 10.50
C GLU A 117 3.47 -15.57 11.15
N ARG A 118 3.38 -15.31 12.45
CA ARG A 118 2.18 -15.61 13.26
C ARG A 118 2.04 -14.73 14.49
N ARG A 119 0.82 -14.59 14.95
CA ARG A 119 0.50 -14.05 16.25
C ARG A 119 0.26 -15.21 17.22
N ARG A 120 1.16 -15.41 18.19
CA ARG A 120 1.10 -16.59 19.08
C ARG A 120 1.11 -17.89 18.26
N SER A 121 0.06 -18.73 18.35
CA SER A 121 -0.09 -19.99 17.61
C SER A 121 -0.83 -19.84 16.27
N GLU A 122 -1.46 -18.69 16.00
CA GLU A 122 -2.27 -18.44 14.80
C GLU A 122 -1.44 -17.76 13.72
N ARG A 123 -1.43 -18.31 12.51
CA ARG A 123 -0.86 -17.63 11.33
C ARG A 123 -1.69 -16.39 10.98
N PHE A 124 -1.05 -15.42 10.34
CA PHE A 124 -1.79 -14.33 9.71
C PHE A 124 -2.70 -14.88 8.61
N LYS A 125 -3.80 -14.19 8.37
CA LYS A 125 -4.77 -14.55 7.33
C LYS A 125 -4.25 -14.29 5.91
N GLY A 126 -3.42 -13.25 5.77
CA GLY A 126 -2.83 -12.76 4.55
C GLY A 126 -2.49 -11.29 4.71
N LEU A 127 -1.21 -10.97 4.96
CA LEU A 127 -0.80 -9.58 5.15
C LEU A 127 -0.91 -8.82 3.83
N ASN A 128 -1.38 -7.56 3.91
CA ASN A 128 -1.59 -6.74 2.73
C ASN A 128 -0.63 -5.55 2.66
N ASP A 129 -0.75 -4.56 3.53
CA ASP A 129 0.10 -3.36 3.48
C ASP A 129 0.72 -3.05 4.85
N LEU A 130 1.71 -2.16 4.87
CA LEU A 130 2.42 -1.76 6.09
C LEU A 130 2.83 -0.28 6.03
N PHE A 131 3.05 0.30 7.22
CA PHE A 131 3.46 1.70 7.39
C PHE A 131 4.31 1.86 8.64
N PHE A 132 5.39 2.64 8.55
CA PHE A 132 6.19 3.02 9.72
C PHE A 132 5.74 4.36 10.29
N GLY A 133 5.39 4.38 11.58
CA GLY A 133 5.26 5.63 12.35
C GLY A 133 6.63 6.28 12.61
N ALA A 134 6.64 7.57 12.91
CA ALA A 134 7.87 8.32 13.19
C ALA A 134 8.65 7.79 14.39
N ASN A 135 7.99 7.11 15.33
CA ASN A 135 8.60 6.45 16.48
C ASN A 135 9.22 5.07 16.15
N GLY A 136 9.10 4.60 14.90
CA GLY A 136 9.60 3.30 14.45
C GLY A 136 8.63 2.13 14.65
N ASP A 137 7.44 2.35 15.18
CA ASP A 137 6.38 1.34 15.20
C ASP A 137 5.99 0.96 13.76
N LEU A 138 5.87 -0.33 13.51
CA LEU A 138 5.39 -0.86 12.23
C LEU A 138 3.91 -1.22 12.37
N TYR A 139 3.07 -0.55 11.59
CA TYR A 139 1.65 -0.86 11.46
C TYR A 139 1.44 -1.69 10.21
N PHE A 140 0.58 -2.71 10.26
CA PHE A 140 0.27 -3.52 9.09
C PHE A 140 -1.12 -4.12 9.14
N THR A 141 -1.65 -4.44 7.98
CA THR A 141 -2.99 -5.00 7.79
C THR A 141 -2.91 -6.49 7.49
N ASP A 142 -3.80 -7.25 8.10
CA ASP A 142 -4.00 -8.69 7.92
C ASP A 142 -5.37 -8.89 7.28
N GLN A 143 -5.38 -8.86 5.96
CA GLN A 143 -6.58 -8.82 5.12
C GLN A 143 -7.22 -10.20 4.98
N GLY A 144 -6.45 -11.17 4.49
CA GLY A 144 -6.98 -12.46 4.09
C GLY A 144 -8.16 -12.35 3.12
N GLU A 145 -9.04 -13.35 3.14
CA GLU A 145 -10.26 -13.39 2.31
C GLU A 145 -11.45 -12.70 2.98
N THR A 146 -11.21 -11.73 3.86
CA THR A 146 -12.24 -11.03 4.63
C THR A 146 -13.03 -10.03 3.79
N GLY A 147 -14.21 -9.68 4.25
CA GLY A 147 -15.11 -8.75 3.56
C GLY A 147 -16.34 -8.45 4.41
N LEU A 148 -17.39 -7.92 3.82
CA LEU A 148 -18.65 -7.64 4.55
C LEU A 148 -19.33 -8.91 5.07
N HIS A 149 -19.12 -10.05 4.43
CA HIS A 149 -19.62 -11.37 4.85
C HIS A 149 -18.84 -11.94 6.04
N ASP A 150 -17.55 -11.58 6.16
CA ASP A 150 -16.63 -11.96 7.24
C ASP A 150 -15.73 -10.78 7.57
N PRO A 151 -16.17 -9.81 8.38
CA PRO A 151 -15.38 -8.61 8.66
C PRO A 151 -14.34 -8.86 9.75
N THR A 152 -13.57 -9.94 9.64
CA THR A 152 -12.59 -10.34 10.66
C THR A 152 -11.14 -10.01 10.25
N GLY A 153 -10.95 -9.10 9.31
CA GLY A 153 -9.64 -8.53 8.99
C GLY A 153 -9.10 -7.70 10.14
N ARG A 154 -7.77 -7.65 10.28
CA ARG A 154 -7.10 -7.10 11.46
C ARG A 154 -6.12 -6.00 11.09
N VAL A 155 -5.90 -5.08 12.01
CA VAL A 155 -4.82 -4.09 11.97
C VAL A 155 -3.92 -4.34 13.17
N TYR A 156 -2.62 -4.44 12.90
CA TYR A 156 -1.60 -4.69 13.91
C TYR A 156 -0.62 -3.54 14.05
N ARG A 157 -0.01 -3.44 15.24
CA ARG A 157 1.17 -2.63 15.52
C ARG A 157 2.26 -3.53 16.09
N LEU A 158 3.44 -3.48 15.49
CA LEU A 158 4.66 -4.11 15.99
C LEU A 158 5.63 -3.02 16.43
N THR A 159 5.98 -3.00 17.74
CA THR A 159 6.94 -2.02 18.24
C THR A 159 8.38 -2.43 17.92
N PRO A 160 9.36 -1.51 17.95
CA PRO A 160 10.78 -1.84 17.76
C PRO A 160 11.30 -2.90 18.75
N GLU A 161 10.71 -2.99 19.94
CA GLU A 161 11.04 -3.99 20.98
C GLU A 161 10.39 -5.36 20.73
N GLY A 162 9.58 -5.50 19.66
CA GLY A 162 8.96 -6.75 19.27
C GLY A 162 7.59 -7.03 19.91
N ARG A 163 6.94 -6.04 20.55
CA ARG A 163 5.58 -6.21 21.06
C ARG A 163 4.58 -6.09 19.91
N LEU A 164 3.71 -7.11 19.75
CA LEU A 164 2.65 -7.15 18.76
C LEU A 164 1.29 -6.89 19.40
N ASP A 165 0.68 -5.78 19.04
CA ASP A 165 -0.68 -5.39 19.46
C ASP A 165 -1.66 -5.54 18.28
N CYS A 166 -2.84 -6.10 18.52
CA CYS A 166 -3.96 -6.04 17.59
C CYS A 166 -4.82 -4.81 17.94
N LEU A 167 -4.84 -3.83 17.05
CA LEU A 167 -5.53 -2.56 17.29
C LEU A 167 -7.04 -2.66 17.03
N VAL A 168 -7.40 -3.37 15.97
CA VAL A 168 -8.79 -3.65 15.59
C VAL A 168 -8.83 -4.96 14.83
N GLY A 169 -9.89 -5.76 15.04
CA GLY A 169 -10.02 -7.10 14.46
C GLY A 169 -11.35 -7.33 13.73
N THR A 170 -11.97 -6.26 13.22
CA THR A 170 -13.30 -6.31 12.62
C THR A 170 -13.40 -5.51 11.32
N VAL A 171 -12.27 -5.33 10.61
CA VAL A 171 -12.24 -4.53 9.39
C VAL A 171 -12.58 -5.39 8.17
N PRO A 172 -13.58 -5.02 7.35
CA PRO A 172 -13.91 -5.76 6.14
C PRO A 172 -12.85 -5.52 5.06
N SER A 173 -11.89 -6.44 4.93
CA SER A 173 -10.79 -6.37 3.97
C SER A 173 -9.87 -5.15 4.19
N PRO A 174 -9.12 -5.10 5.32
CA PRO A 174 -8.18 -3.99 5.57
C PRO A 174 -7.02 -4.06 4.58
N ASN A 175 -6.67 -2.89 4.00
CA ASN A 175 -5.70 -2.77 2.94
C ASN A 175 -4.68 -1.67 3.30
N GLY A 176 -4.50 -0.64 2.48
CA GLY A 176 -3.58 0.44 2.71
C GLY A 176 -3.81 1.16 4.05
N LEU A 177 -2.73 1.65 4.63
CA LEU A 177 -2.79 2.38 5.90
C LEU A 177 -1.74 3.50 5.94
N VAL A 178 -2.08 4.60 6.61
CA VAL A 178 -1.18 5.74 6.81
C VAL A 178 -1.58 6.53 8.04
N MET A 179 -0.61 7.06 8.78
CA MET A 179 -0.87 8.00 9.90
C MET A 179 -1.28 9.37 9.37
N ASP A 180 -2.17 10.04 10.10
CA ASP A 180 -2.44 11.46 9.89
C ASP A 180 -1.16 12.31 10.09
N ARG A 181 -1.24 13.60 9.79
CA ARG A 181 -0.07 14.48 9.82
C ARG A 181 0.64 14.49 11.17
N ASP A 182 -0.12 14.52 12.26
CA ASP A 182 0.37 14.63 13.63
C ASP A 182 0.55 13.26 14.31
N GLU A 183 0.32 12.18 13.56
CA GLU A 183 0.37 10.78 14.01
C GLU A 183 -0.57 10.46 15.19
N LYS A 184 -1.69 11.20 15.30
CA LYS A 184 -2.72 10.99 16.33
C LYS A 184 -3.83 10.02 15.90
N ALA A 185 -3.91 9.70 14.61
CA ALA A 185 -4.84 8.75 14.07
C ALA A 185 -4.22 7.95 12.93
N LEU A 186 -4.66 6.71 12.78
CA LEU A 186 -4.33 5.84 11.66
C LEU A 186 -5.52 5.77 10.73
N PHE A 187 -5.32 6.10 9.45
CA PHE A 187 -6.27 5.81 8.38
C PHE A 187 -6.06 4.40 7.87
N VAL A 188 -7.14 3.68 7.62
CA VAL A 188 -7.11 2.31 7.11
C VAL A 188 -8.15 2.18 6.00
N ALA A 189 -7.73 1.75 4.82
CA ALA A 189 -8.63 1.39 3.75
C ALA A 189 -9.40 0.10 4.13
N ALA A 190 -10.72 0.19 4.20
CA ALA A 190 -11.62 -0.95 4.34
C ALA A 190 -12.20 -1.24 2.95
N THR A 191 -11.45 -1.97 2.12
CA THR A 191 -11.73 -2.14 0.69
C THR A 191 -13.16 -2.61 0.44
N ARG A 192 -13.58 -3.67 1.11
CA ARG A 192 -14.94 -4.24 0.90
C ARG A 192 -16.05 -3.45 1.58
N GLY A 193 -15.70 -2.53 2.49
CA GLY A 193 -16.62 -1.52 3.01
C GLY A 193 -16.74 -0.27 2.12
N ASN A 194 -15.90 -0.19 1.09
CA ASN A 194 -15.75 0.97 0.19
C ASN A 194 -15.57 2.29 0.95
N CYS A 195 -14.79 2.28 2.02
CA CYS A 195 -14.57 3.45 2.88
C CYS A 195 -13.17 3.43 3.50
N VAL A 196 -12.73 4.58 3.98
CA VAL A 196 -11.53 4.70 4.81
C VAL A 196 -11.95 4.89 6.26
N TRP A 197 -11.41 4.05 7.14
CA TRP A 197 -11.62 4.16 8.58
C TRP A 197 -10.55 5.07 9.21
N ARG A 198 -10.92 5.73 10.30
CA ARG A 198 -10.02 6.49 11.15
C ARG A 198 -9.98 5.85 12.54
N LEU A 199 -8.80 5.38 12.92
CA LEU A 199 -8.51 4.80 14.23
C LEU A 199 -7.78 5.87 15.06
N PRO A 200 -8.40 6.45 16.09
CA PRO A 200 -7.73 7.39 16.97
C PRO A 200 -6.76 6.65 17.91
N ASN A 201 -5.70 7.33 18.34
CA ASN A 201 -4.71 6.84 19.30
C ASN A 201 -4.17 5.42 18.98
N PRO A 202 -3.59 5.20 17.78
CA PRO A 202 -3.20 3.87 17.33
C PRO A 202 -2.02 3.27 18.13
N TRP A 203 -1.44 4.00 19.07
CA TRP A 203 -0.46 3.49 20.03
C TRP A 203 -1.08 2.79 21.25
N GLU A 204 -2.40 2.89 21.43
CA GLU A 204 -3.14 2.18 22.46
C GLU A 204 -3.65 0.84 21.92
N ALA A 205 -3.46 -0.23 22.66
CA ALA A 205 -4.08 -1.50 22.33
C ALA A 205 -5.61 -1.35 22.44
N ASN A 206 -6.35 -1.91 21.48
CA ASN A 206 -7.82 -1.80 21.37
C ASN A 206 -8.29 -0.35 21.12
N SER A 207 -7.96 0.19 19.96
CA SER A 207 -8.47 1.51 19.53
C SER A 207 -9.98 1.64 19.74
N ALA A 208 -10.36 2.65 20.52
CA ALA A 208 -11.77 2.96 20.79
C ALA A 208 -12.28 4.01 19.78
N LYS A 209 -13.60 4.06 19.58
CA LYS A 209 -14.27 5.07 18.73
C LYS A 209 -13.74 5.12 17.30
N VAL A 210 -13.44 3.95 16.74
CA VAL A 210 -13.14 3.83 15.30
C VAL A 210 -14.35 4.29 14.49
N GLY A 211 -14.12 5.11 13.48
CA GLY A 211 -15.19 5.65 12.64
C GLY A 211 -14.80 5.70 11.17
N VAL A 212 -15.81 5.91 10.31
CA VAL A 212 -15.57 6.17 8.89
C VAL A 212 -15.07 7.61 8.73
N PHE A 213 -13.95 7.79 8.07
CA PHE A 213 -13.41 9.10 7.69
C PHE A 213 -14.03 9.58 6.37
N VAL A 214 -13.95 8.75 5.33
CA VAL A 214 -14.61 9.01 4.05
C VAL A 214 -15.28 7.75 3.55
N GLN A 215 -16.50 7.91 3.01
CA GLN A 215 -17.22 6.87 2.27
C GLN A 215 -17.02 7.14 0.80
N LEU A 216 -16.49 6.16 0.06
CA LEU A 216 -16.32 6.27 -1.39
C LEU A 216 -17.58 5.83 -2.13
N SER A 217 -17.69 6.22 -3.40
CA SER A 217 -18.79 5.85 -4.28
C SER A 217 -18.28 5.24 -5.57
N GLY A 218 -18.99 4.20 -6.03
CA GLY A 218 -18.69 3.55 -7.30
C GLY A 218 -17.49 2.61 -7.23
N GLY A 219 -17.23 1.99 -8.38
CA GLY A 219 -16.19 0.96 -8.55
C GLY A 219 -16.61 -0.42 -8.01
N PRO A 220 -16.13 -1.49 -8.66
CA PRO A 220 -16.35 -2.86 -8.19
C PRO A 220 -15.42 -3.26 -7.03
N GLY A 221 -14.38 -2.49 -6.77
CA GLY A 221 -13.37 -2.72 -5.73
C GLY A 221 -13.60 -1.85 -4.50
N GLY A 222 -12.78 -0.84 -4.30
CA GLY A 222 -12.82 0.08 -3.17
C GLY A 222 -11.48 0.76 -2.93
N PRO A 223 -11.31 1.46 -1.79
CA PRO A 223 -10.02 2.03 -1.41
C PRO A 223 -8.98 0.92 -1.25
N ASP A 224 -7.78 1.20 -1.73
CA ASP A 224 -6.64 0.29 -1.74
C ASP A 224 -5.47 0.95 -1.00
N GLY A 225 -4.33 1.21 -1.63
CA GLY A 225 -3.22 1.90 -1.00
C GLY A 225 -3.53 3.34 -0.61
N LEU A 226 -2.90 3.80 0.47
CA LEU A 226 -3.05 5.14 1.04
C LEU A 226 -1.72 5.87 1.11
N ALA A 227 -1.73 7.19 0.89
CA ALA A 227 -0.60 8.07 1.14
C ALA A 227 -1.07 9.42 1.70
N LEU A 228 -0.16 10.18 2.31
CA LEU A 228 -0.44 11.49 2.86
C LEU A 228 0.50 12.54 2.25
N ASP A 229 0.02 13.76 2.06
CA ASP A 229 0.87 14.90 1.72
C ASP A 229 1.24 15.77 2.95
N ASP A 230 2.13 16.73 2.76
CA ASP A 230 2.62 17.62 3.83
C ASP A 230 1.52 18.57 4.39
N ALA A 231 0.43 18.79 3.65
CA ALA A 231 -0.73 19.54 4.14
C ALA A 231 -1.70 18.66 4.95
N GLY A 232 -1.46 17.34 4.99
CA GLY A 232 -2.31 16.36 5.65
C GLY A 232 -3.47 15.88 4.79
N ASN A 233 -3.44 16.13 3.46
CA ASN A 233 -4.44 15.58 2.57
C ASN A 233 -4.19 14.09 2.35
N LEU A 234 -5.27 13.30 2.38
CA LEU A 234 -5.23 11.85 2.22
C LEU A 234 -5.44 11.47 0.76
N ALA A 235 -4.43 10.84 0.16
CA ALA A 235 -4.52 10.19 -1.13
C ALA A 235 -4.99 8.75 -0.98
N VAL A 236 -5.97 8.34 -1.79
CA VAL A 236 -6.63 7.03 -1.74
C VAL A 236 -6.68 6.43 -3.14
N ALA A 237 -5.92 5.38 -3.40
CA ALA A 237 -6.07 4.61 -4.63
C ALA A 237 -7.44 3.92 -4.62
N HIS A 238 -8.18 4.02 -5.73
CA HIS A 238 -9.50 3.41 -5.85
C HIS A 238 -9.47 2.29 -6.89
N PHE A 239 -9.20 1.10 -6.39
CA PHE A 239 -9.14 -0.13 -7.18
C PHE A 239 -10.46 -0.37 -7.92
N GLY A 240 -10.36 -0.63 -9.22
CA GLY A 240 -11.51 -0.89 -10.08
C GLY A 240 -12.18 0.38 -10.64
N LEU A 241 -11.79 1.58 -10.18
CA LEU A 241 -12.27 2.85 -10.72
C LEU A 241 -11.23 3.57 -11.60
N GLY A 242 -9.95 3.23 -11.48
CA GLY A 242 -8.85 3.79 -12.27
C GLY A 242 -8.52 5.22 -11.88
N CYS A 243 -8.53 5.52 -10.60
CA CYS A 243 -8.13 6.84 -10.11
C CYS A 243 -7.57 6.79 -8.69
N VAL A 244 -6.92 7.88 -8.32
CA VAL A 244 -6.59 8.22 -6.93
C VAL A 244 -7.42 9.44 -6.55
N TRP A 245 -8.12 9.36 -5.42
CA TRP A 245 -8.77 10.49 -4.80
C TRP A 245 -7.82 11.14 -3.81
N VAL A 246 -7.84 12.47 -3.72
CA VAL A 246 -7.16 13.21 -2.66
C VAL A 246 -8.20 13.99 -1.88
N PHE A 247 -8.26 13.76 -0.58
CA PHE A 247 -9.20 14.39 0.34
C PHE A 247 -8.48 15.35 1.28
N THR A 248 -9.11 16.47 1.60
CA THR A 248 -8.63 17.37 2.65
C THR A 248 -8.59 16.66 4.01
N PRO A 249 -7.92 17.24 5.05
CA PRO A 249 -7.96 16.69 6.41
C PRO A 249 -9.37 16.58 7.01
N HIS A 250 -10.37 17.19 6.37
CA HIS A 250 -11.79 17.13 6.76
C HIS A 250 -12.62 16.17 5.90
N GLY A 251 -11.99 15.45 4.94
CA GLY A 251 -12.68 14.48 4.09
C GLY A 251 -13.37 15.07 2.86
N GLU A 252 -13.10 16.34 2.51
CA GLU A 252 -13.61 16.96 1.30
C GLU A 252 -12.77 16.55 0.08
N PRO A 253 -13.37 16.15 -1.07
CA PRO A 253 -12.63 15.77 -2.26
C PRO A 253 -11.93 16.99 -2.88
N LEU A 254 -10.60 16.92 -3.01
CA LEU A 254 -9.76 18.02 -3.50
C LEU A 254 -9.26 17.74 -4.92
N TYR A 255 -8.69 16.55 -5.14
CA TYR A 255 -8.20 16.13 -6.47
C TYR A 255 -8.73 14.74 -6.82
N ARG A 256 -8.86 14.51 -8.14
CA ARG A 256 -9.02 13.20 -8.74
C ARG A 256 -7.92 13.00 -9.77
N VAL A 257 -6.97 12.11 -9.45
CA VAL A 257 -5.85 11.75 -10.34
C VAL A 257 -6.28 10.55 -11.17
N ASN A 258 -6.49 10.74 -12.47
CA ASN A 258 -7.01 9.70 -13.35
C ASN A 258 -5.90 8.88 -13.99
N SER A 259 -6.04 7.56 -13.97
CA SER A 259 -5.18 6.64 -14.70
C SER A 259 -5.30 6.88 -16.20
N CYS A 260 -4.16 6.95 -16.88
CA CYS A 260 -4.08 6.99 -18.36
C CYS A 260 -4.04 5.56 -18.97
N ARG A 261 -4.13 4.52 -18.13
CA ARG A 261 -4.10 3.10 -18.51
C ARG A 261 -5.35 2.38 -17.99
N GLY A 262 -5.18 1.30 -17.27
CA GLY A 262 -6.26 0.47 -16.75
C GLY A 262 -6.96 1.04 -15.52
N ARG A 263 -7.83 0.22 -14.95
CA ARG A 263 -8.68 0.62 -13.81
C ARG A 263 -8.20 0.09 -12.47
N LEU A 264 -7.13 -0.70 -12.45
CA LEU A 264 -6.64 -1.35 -11.23
C LEU A 264 -5.51 -0.52 -10.62
N THR A 265 -5.82 0.73 -10.21
CA THR A 265 -4.92 1.55 -9.40
C THR A 265 -4.88 0.98 -8.00
N THR A 266 -3.72 0.47 -7.58
CA THR A 266 -3.57 -0.30 -6.34
C THR A 266 -2.95 0.53 -5.22
N ASN A 267 -1.78 1.12 -5.41
CA ASN A 267 -1.08 1.78 -4.30
C ASN A 267 -0.35 3.05 -4.74
N ILE A 268 0.15 3.83 -3.78
CA ILE A 268 0.66 5.18 -4.00
C ILE A 268 1.95 5.40 -3.21
N ALA A 269 2.93 6.05 -3.86
CA ALA A 269 4.06 6.66 -3.17
C ALA A 269 4.34 8.05 -3.73
N TYR A 270 4.70 8.99 -2.87
CA TYR A 270 5.25 10.27 -3.29
C TYR A 270 6.77 10.17 -3.42
N GLY A 271 7.32 10.76 -4.49
CA GLY A 271 8.75 10.75 -4.77
C GLY A 271 9.18 11.96 -5.61
N GLY A 272 10.33 11.82 -6.25
CA GLY A 272 11.00 12.93 -6.92
C GLY A 272 11.80 13.82 -5.95
N PRO A 273 12.65 14.72 -6.47
CA PRO A 273 13.54 15.53 -5.64
C PRO A 273 12.84 16.43 -4.65
N ASP A 274 11.65 16.90 -4.98
CA ASP A 274 10.80 17.79 -4.17
C ASP A 274 9.58 17.07 -3.55
N ARG A 275 9.47 15.74 -3.73
CA ARG A 275 8.36 14.90 -3.29
C ARG A 275 6.99 15.31 -3.87
N ARG A 276 6.98 16.03 -4.99
CA ARG A 276 5.72 16.47 -5.64
C ARG A 276 5.21 15.50 -6.69
N THR A 277 5.96 14.50 -7.04
CA THR A 277 5.51 13.48 -7.99
C THR A 277 4.83 12.34 -7.24
N MET A 278 3.55 12.11 -7.53
CA MET A 278 2.80 10.94 -7.08
C MET A 278 3.05 9.79 -8.06
N PHE A 279 3.52 8.65 -7.54
CA PHE A 279 3.68 7.41 -8.29
C PHE A 279 2.58 6.44 -7.89
N ILE A 280 1.94 5.82 -8.88
CA ILE A 280 0.76 4.96 -8.68
C ILE A 280 1.03 3.63 -9.37
N THR A 281 0.94 2.53 -8.63
CA THR A 281 0.94 1.19 -9.22
C THR A 281 -0.39 0.94 -9.91
N GLU A 282 -0.31 0.51 -11.17
CA GLU A 282 -1.48 0.16 -12.00
C GLU A 282 -1.32 -1.28 -12.49
N SER A 283 -2.17 -2.16 -12.00
CA SER A 283 -1.99 -3.61 -12.07
C SER A 283 -2.79 -4.29 -13.18
N ASP A 284 -3.58 -3.53 -13.95
CA ASP A 284 -4.28 -4.06 -15.12
C ASP A 284 -3.32 -4.17 -16.32
N SER A 285 -2.44 -3.16 -16.47
CA SER A 285 -1.41 -3.12 -17.52
C SER A 285 0.00 -3.40 -17.02
N GLY A 286 0.21 -3.59 -15.70
CA GLY A 286 1.53 -3.87 -15.14
C GLY A 286 2.49 -2.69 -15.26
N CYS A 287 2.03 -1.48 -14.89
CA CYS A 287 2.84 -0.28 -14.99
C CYS A 287 2.81 0.57 -13.70
N VAL A 288 3.75 1.47 -13.60
CA VAL A 288 3.74 2.58 -12.64
C VAL A 288 3.42 3.86 -13.38
N LEU A 289 2.38 4.55 -12.93
CA LEU A 289 1.99 5.86 -13.43
C LEU A 289 2.61 6.94 -12.55
N ARG A 290 2.72 8.17 -13.09
CA ARG A 290 3.10 9.35 -12.30
C ARG A 290 2.23 10.56 -12.62
N ALA A 291 2.10 11.46 -11.65
CA ALA A 291 1.42 12.74 -11.77
C ALA A 291 2.09 13.79 -10.90
N GLU A 292 2.18 15.03 -11.39
CA GLU A 292 2.66 16.15 -10.59
C GLU A 292 1.56 16.67 -9.68
N MET A 293 1.89 16.84 -8.40
CA MET A 293 0.96 17.25 -7.35
C MET A 293 1.28 18.64 -6.82
N PRO A 294 0.28 19.47 -6.51
CA PRO A 294 0.48 20.81 -5.96
C PRO A 294 1.17 20.84 -4.60
N VAL A 295 1.00 19.76 -3.80
CA VAL A 295 1.54 19.64 -2.44
C VAL A 295 2.53 18.47 -2.40
N PRO A 296 3.72 18.64 -1.78
CA PRO A 296 4.66 17.52 -1.63
C PRO A 296 4.10 16.44 -0.72
N GLY A 297 4.44 15.17 -0.99
CA GLY A 297 4.10 14.06 -0.11
C GLY A 297 4.75 14.18 1.26
N LYS A 298 4.09 13.66 2.32
CA LYS A 298 4.67 13.54 3.67
C LYS A 298 6.00 12.80 3.59
N LEU A 299 7.01 13.28 4.31
CA LEU A 299 8.31 12.63 4.35
C LEU A 299 8.19 11.20 4.87
N MET A 300 8.59 10.24 4.06
CA MET A 300 8.54 8.82 4.43
C MET A 300 9.57 8.51 5.51
N TYR A 301 9.29 7.48 6.33
CA TYR A 301 10.20 7.05 7.41
C TYR A 301 11.60 6.71 6.90
N SER A 302 11.73 6.13 5.71
CA SER A 302 13.01 5.84 5.05
C SER A 302 13.92 7.05 4.85
N HIS A 303 13.35 8.27 4.78
CA HIS A 303 14.05 9.52 4.54
C HIS A 303 14.24 10.38 5.80
N GLN A 304 13.72 9.95 6.94
CA GLN A 304 13.94 10.63 8.22
C GLN A 304 15.38 10.42 8.69
N SER A 305 15.95 11.42 9.36
CA SER A 305 17.28 11.30 10.02
C SER A 305 17.25 10.19 11.08
N GLN A 306 18.39 9.53 11.24
CA GLN A 306 18.58 8.51 12.29
C GLN A 306 18.59 9.16 13.66
#